data_60ad6ea1b0e37958e365bbcb8cdc206e
#
_entry.id   60ad6ea1b0e37958e365bbcb8cdc206e
#
_cell.length_a   1.000
_cell.length_b   1.000
_cell.length_c   1.000
_cell.angle_alpha   90.00
_cell.angle_beta   90.00
_cell.angle_gamma   90.00
#
_symmetry.space_group_name_H-M   'P 1'
#
loop_
_entity.id
_entity.type
_entity.pdbx_description
1 polymer ?
#
loop_
_entity_poly.entity_id
_entity_poly.type
_entity_poly.pdbx_seq_one_letter_code
_entity_poly.pdbx_strand_id
1 'polypeptide(L)'
;VTVFRRRAKSEDAVDQIEGEAAFEDSEDVAGVDSMEEDDAEDARVGLPPAPRPDGPWDSTEVGDAAEGRVDLGGLLVPGVDGMELRVEVAGDSIVAATLVLGSSAIQLQAFAAPKSEGIWGEVRQEIASGITQQGGVVDEEEGPLGWGLRAQVPVQLPDGTQGVQLVRFVGCDGPRWFLRGVISGQAAVQPESAGVLEQVFRETVVVRGETPMAPRDPIVLKLPED
;
A
#
# COMPACT_ATOMS: atom_id res chain seq x y z
N VAL A 1 10.32 -6.31 -19.96
CA VAL A 1 9.31 -5.56 -19.19
C VAL A 1 8.94 -4.32 -19.99
N THR A 2 7.64 -4.12 -20.25
CA THR A 2 7.15 -2.92 -20.93
C THR A 2 6.77 -1.90 -19.88
N VAL A 3 7.33 -0.69 -19.96
CA VAL A 3 7.08 0.38 -18.98
C VAL A 3 6.18 1.44 -19.60
N PHE A 4 5.05 1.73 -18.98
CA PHE A 4 4.15 2.80 -19.39
C PHE A 4 4.12 3.89 -18.30
N ARG A 5 4.23 5.16 -18.74
CA ARG A 5 4.13 6.32 -17.87
C ARG A 5 2.70 6.83 -17.88
N ARG A 6 2.02 6.77 -16.75
CA ARG A 6 0.69 7.35 -16.56
C ARG A 6 0.81 8.64 -15.76
N ARG A 7 0.25 9.72 -16.27
CA ARG A 7 0.15 10.96 -15.51
C ARG A 7 -1.08 10.82 -14.61
N ALA A 8 -0.92 11.01 -13.31
CA ALA A 8 -2.03 11.01 -12.39
C ALA A 8 -3.06 12.06 -12.88
N LYS A 9 -4.19 11.58 -13.34
CA LYS A 9 -5.36 12.38 -13.58
C LYS A 9 -6.30 12.04 -12.43
N SER A 10 -6.85 13.03 -11.80
CA SER A 10 -7.66 12.98 -10.59
C SER A 10 -8.96 12.17 -10.71
N GLU A 11 -8.87 10.88 -11.03
CA GLU A 11 -10.04 10.04 -11.24
C GLU A 11 -9.90 8.61 -10.71
N ASP A 12 -8.75 8.23 -10.11
CA ASP A 12 -8.68 6.96 -9.39
C ASP A 12 -9.09 7.20 -7.93
N ALA A 13 -10.27 6.70 -7.57
CA ALA A 13 -10.88 6.85 -6.24
C ALA A 13 -9.96 6.34 -5.09
N VAL A 14 -8.91 5.62 -5.43
CA VAL A 14 -7.93 5.10 -4.48
C VAL A 14 -6.89 6.16 -4.10
N ASP A 15 -6.57 7.11 -5.01
CA ASP A 15 -5.63 8.20 -4.74
C ASP A 15 -6.28 9.39 -3.99
N GLN A 16 -7.63 9.46 -3.97
CA GLN A 16 -8.35 10.53 -3.26
C GLN A 16 -8.48 10.30 -1.75
N ILE A 17 -8.07 9.14 -1.25
CA ILE A 17 -8.16 8.82 0.18
C ILE A 17 -7.04 9.50 1.00
N GLU A 18 -6.02 10.07 0.36
CA GLU A 18 -4.88 10.71 1.03
C GLU A 18 -4.98 12.25 1.15
N GLY A 19 -6.12 12.85 0.79
CA GLY A 19 -6.31 14.29 0.84
C GLY A 19 -6.94 14.77 2.14
N GLU A 20 -6.16 15.43 2.98
CA GLU A 20 -6.56 16.36 4.05
C GLU A 20 -7.35 15.78 5.24
N ALA A 21 -6.63 15.19 6.20
CA ALA A 21 -7.07 15.26 7.59
C ALA A 21 -6.48 16.53 8.23
N ALA A 22 -7.20 17.64 8.15
CA ALA A 22 -6.94 18.80 8.97
C ALA A 22 -7.36 18.49 10.42
N PHE A 23 -6.41 18.65 11.33
CA PHE A 23 -6.65 18.58 12.78
C PHE A 23 -7.62 19.68 13.19
N GLU A 24 -8.78 19.32 13.73
CA GLU A 24 -9.49 20.16 14.67
C GLU A 24 -9.58 19.45 16.02
N ASP A 25 -8.94 20.11 16.98
CA ASP A 25 -8.94 19.84 18.41
C ASP A 25 -10.35 20.00 19.00
N SER A 26 -10.88 19.00 19.67
CA SER A 26 -12.00 19.19 20.57
C SER A 26 -11.96 18.18 21.73
N GLU A 27 -11.72 18.75 22.92
CA GLU A 27 -11.71 18.10 24.21
C GLU A 27 -13.10 17.61 24.67
N ASP A 28 -13.04 16.54 25.48
CA ASP A 28 -13.99 16.10 26.53
C ASP A 28 -15.42 15.66 26.14
N VAL A 29 -15.74 14.40 26.42
CA VAL A 29 -16.67 13.98 27.49
C VAL A 29 -16.51 12.49 27.84
N ALA A 30 -16.39 12.17 29.11
CA ALA A 30 -16.36 10.84 29.66
C ALA A 30 -17.74 10.13 29.61
N GLY A 31 -17.72 8.84 29.27
CA GLY A 31 -18.88 7.96 29.36
C GLY A 31 -18.42 6.51 29.39
N VAL A 32 -18.48 5.91 30.57
CA VAL A 32 -18.03 4.56 30.94
C VAL A 32 -18.91 3.46 30.32
N ASP A 33 -18.26 2.32 30.09
CA ASP A 33 -18.80 0.95 30.15
C ASP A 33 -19.45 0.37 28.89
N SER A 34 -18.59 -0.24 28.09
CA SER A 34 -18.78 -1.56 27.46
C SER A 34 -17.43 -2.04 26.91
N MET A 35 -16.55 -2.45 27.83
CA MET A 35 -15.34 -3.21 27.51
C MET A 35 -15.72 -4.67 27.35
N GLU A 36 -15.35 -5.22 26.20
CA GLU A 36 -14.80 -6.58 26.01
C GLU A 36 -15.23 -7.06 24.62
N GLU A 37 -14.36 -6.84 23.63
CA GLU A 37 -14.11 -7.69 22.46
C GLU A 37 -13.33 -7.00 21.33
N ASP A 38 -13.10 -5.65 21.39
CA ASP A 38 -12.32 -4.90 20.36
C ASP A 38 -10.83 -4.71 20.73
N ASP A 39 -10.36 -5.18 21.88
CA ASP A 39 -9.03 -4.84 22.41
C ASP A 39 -7.86 -5.61 21.78
N ALA A 40 -8.09 -6.56 20.87
CA ALA A 40 -6.99 -7.35 20.27
C ALA A 40 -6.37 -6.72 19.02
N GLU A 41 -7.05 -5.79 18.36
CA GLU A 41 -6.60 -5.19 17.09
C GLU A 41 -5.79 -3.89 17.27
N ASP A 42 -6.05 -3.13 18.31
CA ASP A 42 -5.32 -1.90 18.66
C ASP A 42 -3.90 -2.16 19.23
N ALA A 43 -3.56 -3.42 19.44
CA ALA A 43 -2.32 -3.83 20.11
C ALA A 43 -1.03 -3.57 19.32
N ARG A 44 -1.07 -3.03 18.09
CA ARG A 44 0.14 -2.80 17.29
C ARG A 44 0.46 -1.34 17.00
N VAL A 45 -0.36 -0.40 17.42
CA VAL A 45 -0.05 1.03 17.34
C VAL A 45 1.08 1.34 18.33
N GLY A 46 2.17 1.96 17.85
CA GLY A 46 3.33 2.30 18.66
C GLY A 46 4.28 1.13 18.99
N LEU A 47 4.04 -0.07 18.46
CA LEU A 47 4.94 -1.21 18.62
C LEU A 47 6.01 -1.24 17.52
N PRO A 48 7.17 -1.86 17.78
CA PRO A 48 8.17 -2.09 16.74
C PRO A 48 7.59 -2.88 15.57
N PRO A 49 8.16 -2.69 14.34
CA PRO A 49 7.75 -3.46 13.17
C PRO A 49 7.73 -4.97 13.45
N ALA A 50 6.71 -5.66 12.95
CA ALA A 50 6.63 -7.11 13.08
C ALA A 50 7.75 -7.81 12.31
N PRO A 51 8.21 -8.99 12.75
CA PRO A 51 9.14 -9.81 11.97
C PRO A 51 8.61 -10.10 10.56
N ARG A 52 9.49 -10.05 9.56
CA ARG A 52 9.19 -10.26 8.14
C ARG A 52 10.02 -11.42 7.57
N PRO A 53 9.81 -12.67 8.02
CA PRO A 53 10.68 -13.78 7.64
C PRO A 53 10.68 -14.06 6.13
N ASP A 54 9.60 -13.70 5.44
CA ASP A 54 9.39 -13.92 4.01
C ASP A 54 9.36 -12.63 3.18
N GLY A 55 9.83 -11.51 3.74
CA GLY A 55 9.79 -10.18 3.12
C GLY A 55 8.46 -9.44 3.38
N PRO A 56 8.24 -8.28 2.75
CA PRO A 56 9.17 -7.55 1.87
C PRO A 56 10.48 -7.15 2.58
N TRP A 57 11.52 -6.92 1.80
CA TRP A 57 12.87 -6.81 2.31
C TRP A 57 13.36 -5.34 2.36
N ASP A 58 14.25 -5.06 3.31
CA ASP A 58 15.10 -3.87 3.22
C ASP A 58 16.31 -4.15 2.33
N SER A 59 16.77 -3.17 1.57
CA SER A 59 17.94 -3.32 0.70
C SER A 59 19.21 -3.73 1.45
N THR A 60 19.28 -3.54 2.76
CA THR A 60 20.39 -3.96 3.61
C THR A 60 20.31 -5.43 4.05
N GLU A 61 19.16 -6.07 3.85
CA GLU A 61 18.91 -7.46 4.23
C GLU A 61 19.20 -8.44 3.10
N VAL A 62 19.35 -7.95 1.85
CA VAL A 62 19.53 -8.77 0.65
C VAL A 62 20.88 -8.47 0.01
N GLY A 63 21.69 -9.50 -0.19
CA GLY A 63 23.07 -9.35 -0.67
C GLY A 63 23.19 -8.84 -2.11
N ASP A 64 22.41 -9.39 -3.05
CA ASP A 64 22.26 -8.87 -4.42
C ASP A 64 20.79 -8.51 -4.65
N ALA A 65 20.42 -7.34 -4.16
CA ALA A 65 19.04 -6.89 -4.17
C ALA A 65 18.50 -6.66 -5.60
N ALA A 66 19.34 -6.40 -6.58
CA ALA A 66 18.96 -6.12 -7.96
C ALA A 66 18.77 -7.38 -8.81
N GLU A 67 19.30 -8.54 -8.39
CA GLU A 67 19.22 -9.77 -9.17
C GLU A 67 17.75 -10.19 -9.39
N GLY A 68 17.37 -10.35 -10.67
CA GLY A 68 16.00 -10.75 -11.06
C GLY A 68 14.92 -9.69 -10.81
N ARG A 69 15.29 -8.46 -10.47
CA ARG A 69 14.36 -7.37 -10.17
C ARG A 69 14.52 -6.20 -11.12
N VAL A 70 13.43 -5.48 -11.33
CA VAL A 70 13.42 -4.18 -12.01
C VAL A 70 13.75 -3.12 -10.98
N ASP A 71 14.81 -2.36 -11.24
CA ASP A 71 15.25 -1.26 -10.38
C ASP A 71 14.44 0.01 -10.68
N LEU A 72 13.68 0.46 -9.70
CA LEU A 72 12.92 1.71 -9.71
C LEU A 72 13.50 2.76 -8.74
N GLY A 73 14.75 2.60 -8.34
CA GLY A 73 15.41 3.48 -7.37
C GLY A 73 14.96 3.23 -5.93
N GLY A 74 13.76 3.66 -5.56
CA GLY A 74 13.18 3.44 -4.22
C GLY A 74 12.59 2.04 -3.98
N LEU A 75 12.31 1.30 -5.05
CA LEU A 75 11.82 -0.08 -5.03
C LEU A 75 12.58 -0.93 -6.04
N LEU A 76 12.89 -2.17 -5.66
CA LEU A 76 13.32 -3.22 -6.58
C LEU A 76 12.21 -4.26 -6.63
N VAL A 77 11.59 -4.43 -7.78
CA VAL A 77 10.37 -5.22 -7.94
C VAL A 77 10.68 -6.48 -8.74
N PRO A 78 10.26 -7.68 -8.30
CA PRO A 78 10.57 -8.91 -9.02
C PRO A 78 9.99 -8.89 -10.44
N GLY A 79 10.76 -9.35 -11.40
CA GLY A 79 10.30 -9.57 -12.76
C GLY A 79 9.44 -10.83 -12.85
N VAL A 80 8.23 -10.72 -13.38
CA VAL A 80 7.34 -11.86 -13.63
C VAL A 80 7.02 -11.91 -15.12
N ASP A 81 7.05 -13.10 -15.70
CA ASP A 81 6.74 -13.30 -17.11
C ASP A 81 5.31 -12.84 -17.44
N GLY A 82 5.17 -12.03 -18.49
CA GLY A 82 3.88 -11.49 -18.90
C GLY A 82 3.36 -10.32 -18.07
N MET A 83 4.16 -9.84 -17.12
CA MET A 83 3.83 -8.67 -16.30
C MET A 83 4.11 -7.38 -17.07
N GLU A 84 3.18 -6.45 -16.97
CA GLU A 84 3.32 -5.08 -17.43
C GLU A 84 3.56 -4.16 -16.23
N LEU A 85 4.62 -3.36 -16.30
CA LEU A 85 4.92 -2.35 -15.27
C LEU A 85 4.43 -0.98 -15.74
N ARG A 86 3.62 -0.34 -14.90
CA ARG A 86 3.16 1.04 -15.05
C ARG A 86 3.65 1.86 -13.88
N VAL A 87 3.98 3.12 -14.11
CA VAL A 87 4.38 4.04 -13.03
C VAL A 87 3.40 5.19 -12.95
N GLU A 88 3.17 5.65 -11.73
CA GLU A 88 2.32 6.82 -11.45
C GLU A 88 3.19 8.02 -11.11
N VAL A 89 2.77 9.17 -11.64
CA VAL A 89 3.52 10.42 -11.53
C VAL A 89 2.67 11.46 -10.81
N ALA A 90 3.15 11.91 -9.67
CA ALA A 90 2.59 13.06 -8.94
C ALA A 90 3.55 14.24 -9.11
N GLY A 91 3.09 15.31 -9.77
CA GLY A 91 3.96 16.43 -10.15
C GLY A 91 5.11 15.96 -11.04
N ASP A 92 6.34 16.16 -10.58
CA ASP A 92 7.56 15.75 -11.29
C ASP A 92 8.17 14.43 -10.75
N SER A 93 7.50 13.77 -9.81
CA SER A 93 8.01 12.59 -9.13
C SER A 93 7.17 11.36 -9.46
N ILE A 94 7.83 10.19 -9.57
CA ILE A 94 7.16 8.90 -9.65
C ILE A 94 6.95 8.44 -8.20
N VAL A 95 5.69 8.18 -7.83
CA VAL A 95 5.32 7.85 -6.45
C VAL A 95 4.80 6.42 -6.28
N ALA A 96 4.40 5.77 -7.37
CA ALA A 96 3.90 4.40 -7.31
C ALA A 96 4.30 3.59 -8.54
N ALA A 97 4.36 2.28 -8.36
CA ALA A 97 4.56 1.29 -9.41
C ALA A 97 3.40 0.31 -9.40
N THR A 98 2.71 0.18 -10.54
CA THR A 98 1.60 -0.77 -10.72
C THR A 98 2.05 -1.91 -11.62
N LEU A 99 1.96 -3.12 -11.10
CA LEU A 99 2.28 -4.34 -11.82
C LEU A 99 0.97 -5.01 -12.25
N VAL A 100 0.77 -5.12 -13.55
CA VAL A 100 -0.43 -5.72 -14.15
C VAL A 100 -0.11 -7.10 -14.66
N LEU A 101 -0.86 -8.09 -14.23
CA LEU A 101 -0.77 -9.47 -14.67
C LEU A 101 -2.17 -9.98 -15.07
N GLY A 102 -2.41 -10.11 -16.37
CA GLY A 102 -3.72 -10.48 -16.90
C GLY A 102 -4.81 -9.49 -16.49
N SER A 103 -5.81 -9.97 -15.75
CA SER A 103 -6.95 -9.16 -15.25
C SER A 103 -6.77 -8.66 -13.81
N SER A 104 -5.58 -8.79 -13.26
CA SER A 104 -5.25 -8.41 -11.90
C SER A 104 -4.08 -7.44 -11.87
N ALA A 105 -4.02 -6.61 -10.84
CA ALA A 105 -2.90 -5.70 -10.64
C ALA A 105 -2.57 -5.54 -9.16
N ILE A 106 -1.31 -5.20 -8.88
CA ILE A 106 -0.88 -4.67 -7.59
C ILE A 106 -0.17 -3.34 -7.80
N GLN A 107 -0.61 -2.32 -7.09
CA GLN A 107 0.08 -1.04 -6.99
C GLN A 107 0.95 -1.06 -5.74
N LEU A 108 2.20 -0.68 -5.87
CA LEU A 108 3.18 -0.62 -4.79
C LEU A 108 3.60 0.82 -4.54
N GLN A 109 3.55 1.21 -3.28
CA GLN A 109 4.05 2.50 -2.80
C GLN A 109 4.85 2.29 -1.52
N ALA A 110 6.02 2.91 -1.45
CA ALA A 110 6.83 2.91 -0.25
C ALA A 110 6.90 4.32 0.36
N PHE A 111 6.87 4.37 1.67
CA PHE A 111 6.88 5.60 2.45
C PHE A 111 7.95 5.56 3.54
N ALA A 112 8.46 6.70 3.93
CA ALA A 112 9.28 6.80 5.11
C ALA A 112 8.44 6.51 6.38
N ALA A 113 9.04 5.81 7.33
CA ALA A 113 8.40 5.49 8.62
C ALA A 113 9.34 5.80 9.79
N PRO A 114 8.82 5.93 11.01
CA PRO A 114 9.63 6.04 12.23
C PRO A 114 10.58 4.84 12.38
N LYS A 115 11.64 5.03 13.17
CA LYS A 115 12.64 3.98 13.37
C LYS A 115 12.17 2.86 14.29
N SER A 116 11.35 3.22 15.27
CA SER A 116 11.05 2.36 16.43
C SER A 116 9.65 1.78 16.44
N GLU A 117 8.78 2.24 15.55
CA GLU A 117 7.37 1.83 15.53
C GLU A 117 6.87 1.66 14.10
N GLY A 118 5.97 0.71 13.90
CA GLY A 118 5.26 0.51 12.64
C GLY A 118 4.09 1.49 12.52
N ILE A 119 3.75 1.85 11.29
CA ILE A 119 2.65 2.77 10.99
C ILE A 119 1.50 2.10 10.24
N TRP A 120 1.63 0.82 9.88
CA TRP A 120 0.59 0.14 9.09
C TRP A 120 -0.76 0.09 9.80
N GLY A 121 -0.77 -0.14 11.11
CA GLY A 121 -2.01 -0.14 11.89
C GLY A 121 -2.78 1.18 11.78
N GLU A 122 -2.10 2.32 11.99
CA GLU A 122 -2.70 3.65 11.83
C GLU A 122 -3.17 3.92 10.40
N VAL A 123 -2.30 3.66 9.42
CA VAL A 123 -2.61 3.86 7.99
C VAL A 123 -3.82 3.02 7.57
N ARG A 124 -3.93 1.79 8.08
CA ARG A 124 -5.08 0.91 7.81
C ARG A 124 -6.37 1.50 8.33
N GLN A 125 -6.39 2.03 9.57
CA GLN A 125 -7.55 2.69 10.15
C GLN A 125 -7.93 3.97 9.39
N GLU A 126 -6.95 4.76 8.98
CA GLU A 126 -7.19 5.97 8.17
C GLU A 126 -7.82 5.63 6.81
N ILE A 127 -7.29 4.61 6.12
CA ILE A 127 -7.86 4.13 4.85
C ILE A 127 -9.30 3.66 5.06
N ALA A 128 -9.55 2.86 6.10
CA ALA A 128 -10.88 2.35 6.42
C ALA A 128 -11.87 3.51 6.68
N SER A 129 -11.47 4.48 7.48
CA SER A 129 -12.26 5.67 7.76
C SER A 129 -12.56 6.49 6.50
N GLY A 130 -11.54 6.72 5.66
CA GLY A 130 -11.69 7.47 4.41
C GLY A 130 -12.66 6.79 3.43
N ILE A 131 -12.58 5.48 3.28
CA ILE A 131 -13.49 4.69 2.43
C ILE A 131 -14.92 4.79 2.95
N THR A 132 -15.12 4.61 4.24
CA THR A 132 -16.43 4.70 4.88
C THR A 132 -17.06 6.09 4.71
N GLN A 133 -16.28 7.16 4.89
CA GLN A 133 -16.73 8.54 4.67
C GLN A 133 -17.16 8.81 3.22
N GLN A 134 -16.57 8.13 2.25
CA GLN A 134 -16.94 8.20 0.83
C GLN A 134 -18.13 7.30 0.46
N GLY A 135 -18.71 6.60 1.44
CA GLY A 135 -19.85 5.69 1.23
C GLY A 135 -19.44 4.30 0.73
N GLY A 136 -18.16 3.95 0.84
CA GLY A 136 -17.68 2.60 0.60
C GLY A 136 -17.91 1.68 1.79
N VAL A 137 -17.62 0.40 1.59
CA VAL A 137 -17.66 -0.64 2.63
C VAL A 137 -16.26 -1.22 2.77
N VAL A 138 -15.82 -1.42 4.00
CA VAL A 138 -14.49 -1.94 4.29
C VAL A 138 -14.57 -2.96 5.42
N ASP A 139 -13.88 -4.08 5.23
CA ASP A 139 -13.71 -5.13 6.23
C ASP A 139 -12.20 -5.32 6.48
N GLU A 140 -11.81 -5.45 7.74
CA GLU A 140 -10.47 -5.90 8.09
C GLU A 140 -10.37 -7.41 7.96
N GLU A 141 -9.30 -7.91 7.34
CA GLU A 141 -9.08 -9.34 7.19
C GLU A 141 -7.61 -9.71 7.43
N GLU A 142 -7.38 -10.82 8.12
CA GLU A 142 -6.06 -11.41 8.21
C GLU A 142 -5.83 -12.34 7.01
N GLY A 143 -4.77 -12.09 6.27
CA GLY A 143 -4.43 -12.86 5.08
C GLY A 143 -2.96 -13.31 5.07
N PRO A 144 -2.51 -13.89 3.94
CA PRO A 144 -1.12 -14.37 3.80
C PRO A 144 -0.05 -13.30 4.01
N LEU A 145 -0.41 -12.03 3.88
CA LEU A 145 0.48 -10.86 4.08
C LEU A 145 0.25 -10.16 5.43
N GLY A 146 -0.46 -10.80 6.36
CA GLY A 146 -0.88 -10.23 7.63
C GLY A 146 -2.22 -9.49 7.53
N TRP A 147 -2.48 -8.61 8.49
CA TRP A 147 -3.70 -7.80 8.54
C TRP A 147 -3.76 -6.80 7.39
N GLY A 148 -4.87 -6.80 6.70
CA GLY A 148 -5.17 -5.92 5.58
C GLY A 148 -6.63 -5.48 5.55
N LEU A 149 -7.02 -4.79 4.48
CA LEU A 149 -8.40 -4.37 4.26
C LEU A 149 -8.93 -4.97 2.96
N ARG A 150 -10.17 -5.42 2.99
CA ARG A 150 -10.97 -5.70 1.81
C ARG A 150 -12.01 -4.61 1.68
N ALA A 151 -11.99 -3.87 0.58
CA ALA A 151 -12.82 -2.69 0.43
C ALA A 151 -13.63 -2.70 -0.86
N GLN A 152 -14.84 -2.16 -0.76
CA GLN A 152 -15.72 -1.81 -1.87
C GLN A 152 -15.70 -0.29 -2.01
N VAL A 153 -14.93 0.22 -2.95
CA VAL A 153 -14.73 1.65 -3.14
C VAL A 153 -15.69 2.16 -4.22
N PRO A 154 -16.48 3.21 -3.96
CA PRO A 154 -17.29 3.86 -4.97
C PRO A 154 -16.38 4.44 -6.07
N VAL A 155 -16.69 4.16 -7.33
CA VAL A 155 -15.95 4.68 -8.48
C VAL A 155 -16.92 5.24 -9.52
N GLN A 156 -16.48 6.25 -10.25
CA GLN A 156 -17.21 6.74 -11.41
C GLN A 156 -16.71 5.98 -12.66
N LEU A 157 -17.63 5.28 -13.31
CA LEU A 157 -17.33 4.57 -14.55
C LEU A 157 -17.14 5.55 -15.73
N PRO A 158 -16.47 5.13 -16.83
CA PRO A 158 -16.22 5.99 -17.98
C PRO A 158 -17.49 6.54 -18.65
N ASP A 159 -18.64 5.90 -18.46
CA ASP A 159 -19.95 6.33 -18.94
C ASP A 159 -20.65 7.34 -18.01
N GLY A 160 -20.00 7.74 -16.92
CA GLY A 160 -20.51 8.67 -15.91
C GLY A 160 -21.42 8.03 -14.86
N THR A 161 -21.69 6.73 -14.93
CA THR A 161 -22.45 6.01 -13.91
C THR A 161 -21.58 5.71 -12.68
N GLN A 162 -22.22 5.57 -11.52
CA GLN A 162 -21.54 5.12 -10.31
C GLN A 162 -21.43 3.59 -10.32
N GLY A 163 -20.24 3.09 -10.00
CA GLY A 163 -19.93 1.70 -9.81
C GLY A 163 -19.27 1.46 -8.47
N VAL A 164 -18.90 0.22 -8.23
CA VAL A 164 -18.13 -0.20 -7.06
C VAL A 164 -16.93 -1.02 -7.54
N GLN A 165 -15.75 -0.67 -7.06
CA GLN A 165 -14.54 -1.43 -7.30
C GLN A 165 -14.15 -2.18 -6.03
N LEU A 166 -13.87 -3.46 -6.15
CA LEU A 166 -13.30 -4.26 -5.08
C LEU A 166 -11.78 -4.12 -5.11
N VAL A 167 -11.19 -3.80 -3.97
CA VAL A 167 -9.74 -3.71 -3.78
C VAL A 167 -9.35 -4.34 -2.45
N ARG A 168 -8.10 -4.81 -2.36
CA ARG A 168 -7.49 -5.26 -1.10
C ARG A 168 -6.27 -4.39 -0.82
N PHE A 169 -6.22 -3.83 0.37
CA PHE A 169 -5.05 -3.11 0.86
C PHE A 169 -4.21 -4.05 1.72
N VAL A 170 -2.93 -4.11 1.41
CA VAL A 170 -1.94 -4.86 2.16
C VAL A 170 -0.80 -3.93 2.53
N GLY A 171 -0.17 -4.16 3.67
CA GLY A 171 0.91 -3.30 4.13
C GLY A 171 1.92 -4.04 4.98
N CYS A 172 3.14 -3.53 5.00
CA CYS A 172 4.20 -4.09 5.80
C CYS A 172 5.15 -2.99 6.27
N ASP A 173 5.42 -2.98 7.57
CA ASP A 173 6.39 -2.09 8.18
C ASP A 173 7.79 -2.69 8.12
N GLY A 174 8.77 -1.87 7.74
CA GLY A 174 10.17 -2.22 7.73
C GLY A 174 11.05 -1.21 8.47
N PRO A 175 12.39 -1.35 8.40
CA PRO A 175 13.30 -0.44 9.08
C PRO A 175 13.22 0.98 8.47
N ARG A 176 12.50 1.89 9.12
CA ARG A 176 12.28 3.28 8.70
C ARG A 176 11.51 3.43 7.38
N TRP A 177 10.78 2.41 6.95
CA TRP A 177 9.90 2.47 5.80
C TRP A 177 8.62 1.66 6.05
N PHE A 178 7.63 1.98 5.27
CA PHE A 178 6.37 1.25 5.17
C PHE A 178 6.08 0.99 3.70
N LEU A 179 5.74 -0.24 3.35
CA LEU A 179 5.31 -0.62 2.01
C LEU A 179 3.81 -0.89 2.00
N ARG A 180 3.09 -0.17 1.13
CA ARG A 180 1.67 -0.40 0.86
C ARG A 180 1.50 -1.08 -0.49
N GLY A 181 0.62 -2.06 -0.54
CA GLY A 181 0.13 -2.68 -1.77
C GLY A 181 -1.37 -2.51 -1.90
N VAL A 182 -1.85 -2.21 -3.12
CA VAL A 182 -3.28 -2.21 -3.45
C VAL A 182 -3.50 -3.24 -4.55
N ILE A 183 -4.16 -4.34 -4.20
CA ILE A 183 -4.51 -5.42 -5.14
C ILE A 183 -5.90 -5.12 -5.71
N SER A 184 -6.01 -5.18 -7.04
CA SER A 184 -7.24 -4.90 -7.77
C SER A 184 -7.51 -5.94 -8.87
N GLY A 185 -8.68 -5.84 -9.50
CA GLY A 185 -9.09 -6.77 -10.53
C GLY A 185 -9.53 -8.13 -9.97
N GLN A 186 -9.30 -9.21 -10.72
CA GLN A 186 -9.77 -10.54 -10.32
C GLN A 186 -9.16 -11.00 -8.98
N ALA A 187 -7.91 -10.68 -8.71
CA ALA A 187 -7.22 -11.03 -7.46
C ALA A 187 -7.82 -10.36 -6.21
N ALA A 188 -8.53 -9.26 -6.35
CA ALA A 188 -9.28 -8.66 -5.23
C ALA A 188 -10.63 -9.35 -5.00
N VAL A 189 -11.25 -9.86 -6.08
CA VAL A 189 -12.53 -10.57 -6.03
C VAL A 189 -12.37 -12.01 -5.56
N GLN A 190 -11.32 -12.68 -6.05
CA GLN A 190 -10.99 -14.08 -5.77
C GLN A 190 -9.59 -14.15 -5.14
N PRO A 191 -9.48 -14.06 -3.81
CA PRO A 191 -8.18 -14.03 -3.12
C PRO A 191 -7.25 -15.20 -3.47
N GLU A 192 -7.80 -16.37 -3.77
CA GLU A 192 -7.04 -17.54 -4.22
C GLU A 192 -6.29 -17.31 -5.53
N SER A 193 -6.69 -16.32 -6.34
CA SER A 193 -5.97 -15.95 -7.57
C SER A 193 -4.88 -14.89 -7.35
N ALA A 194 -4.72 -14.39 -6.12
CA ALA A 194 -3.77 -13.33 -5.79
C ALA A 194 -2.34 -13.82 -5.57
N GLY A 195 -2.09 -15.13 -5.48
CA GLY A 195 -0.83 -15.70 -5.01
C GLY A 195 0.42 -15.14 -5.67
N VAL A 196 0.41 -14.91 -7.01
CA VAL A 196 1.55 -14.32 -7.72
C VAL A 196 1.75 -12.85 -7.31
N LEU A 197 0.69 -12.07 -7.14
CA LEU A 197 0.79 -10.67 -6.72
C LEU A 197 1.23 -10.55 -5.25
N GLU A 198 0.79 -11.47 -4.40
CA GLU A 198 1.24 -11.55 -3.02
C GLU A 198 2.72 -11.96 -2.93
N GLN A 199 3.19 -12.84 -3.82
CA GLN A 199 4.59 -13.15 -3.95
C GLN A 199 5.41 -11.95 -4.43
N VAL A 200 4.91 -11.19 -5.41
CA VAL A 200 5.52 -9.93 -5.85
C VAL A 200 5.68 -8.97 -4.68
N PHE A 201 4.65 -8.82 -3.84
CA PHE A 201 4.74 -7.98 -2.65
C PHE A 201 5.85 -8.46 -1.69
N ARG A 202 5.92 -9.75 -1.36
CA ARG A 202 6.94 -10.32 -0.47
C ARG A 202 8.35 -10.18 -1.02
N GLU A 203 8.54 -10.39 -2.32
CA GLU A 203 9.86 -10.35 -2.96
C GLU A 203 10.33 -8.93 -3.28
N THR A 204 9.47 -7.93 -3.10
CA THR A 204 9.83 -6.52 -3.27
C THR A 204 10.87 -6.11 -2.25
N VAL A 205 11.88 -5.36 -2.69
CA VAL A 205 12.91 -4.77 -1.85
C VAL A 205 12.71 -3.27 -1.79
N VAL A 206 12.66 -2.71 -0.60
CA VAL A 206 12.58 -1.27 -0.38
C VAL A 206 13.98 -0.69 -0.23
N VAL A 207 14.30 0.32 -1.04
CA VAL A 207 15.56 1.07 -1.00
C VAL A 207 15.28 2.43 -0.36
N ARG A 208 15.27 2.46 0.98
CA ARG A 208 14.96 3.67 1.75
C ARG A 208 16.06 4.74 1.65
N GLY A 209 17.31 4.31 1.53
CA GLY A 209 18.46 5.20 1.58
C GLY A 209 18.68 5.84 2.95
N GLU A 210 19.67 6.71 3.03
CA GLU A 210 20.12 7.36 4.28
C GLU A 210 19.58 8.79 4.44
N THR A 211 19.07 9.39 3.36
CA THR A 211 18.59 10.78 3.37
C THR A 211 17.48 10.97 4.41
N PRO A 212 17.53 12.02 5.24
CA PRO A 212 16.44 12.35 6.14
C PRO A 212 15.13 12.59 5.36
N MET A 213 14.06 11.99 5.83
CA MET A 213 12.69 12.15 5.30
C MET A 213 11.73 12.22 6.49
N ALA A 214 10.66 13.00 6.36
CA ALA A 214 9.60 12.98 7.34
C ALA A 214 8.85 11.63 7.30
N PRO A 215 8.29 11.16 8.42
CA PRO A 215 7.36 10.04 8.40
C PRO A 215 6.23 10.29 7.39
N ARG A 216 5.85 9.24 6.66
CA ARG A 216 4.83 9.26 5.60
C ARG A 216 5.21 9.99 4.31
N ASP A 217 6.42 10.59 4.20
CA ASP A 217 6.90 11.05 2.91
C ASP A 217 7.05 9.88 1.93
N PRO A 218 6.55 9.99 0.69
CA PRO A 218 6.71 8.95 -0.31
C PRO A 218 8.17 8.78 -0.70
N ILE A 219 8.64 7.54 -0.76
CA ILE A 219 9.94 7.21 -1.32
C ILE A 219 9.85 7.32 -2.84
N VAL A 220 10.51 8.32 -3.40
CA VAL A 220 10.45 8.64 -4.83
C VAL A 220 11.07 7.52 -5.65
N LEU A 221 10.36 7.12 -6.71
CA LEU A 221 10.81 6.12 -7.67
C LEU A 221 11.46 6.78 -8.88
N LYS A 222 12.14 5.97 -9.69
CA LYS A 222 12.74 6.34 -10.96
C LYS A 222 12.26 5.39 -12.05
N LEU A 223 12.37 5.81 -13.29
CA LEU A 223 12.22 4.87 -14.39
C LEU A 223 13.41 3.91 -14.41
N PRO A 224 13.20 2.63 -14.75
CA PRO A 224 14.32 1.71 -14.91
C PRO A 224 15.26 2.24 -16.01
N GLU A 225 16.55 2.08 -15.79
CA GLU A 225 17.55 2.36 -16.80
C GLU A 225 17.59 1.19 -17.79
N ASP A 226 17.68 1.49 -19.10
CA ASP A 226 17.76 0.51 -20.20
C ASP A 226 19.08 -0.26 -20.18
#